data_a4a42e9a4d774843f203350a05303d9e
#
_entry.id   a4a42e9a4d774843f203350a05303d9e
#
_cell.length_a   1.000
_cell.length_b   1.000
_cell.length_c   1.000
_cell.angle_alpha   90.00
_cell.angle_beta   90.00
_cell.angle_gamma   90.00
#
_symmetry.space_group_name_H-M   'P 1'
#
loop_
_entity.id
_entity.type
_entity.pdbx_description
1 polymer ?
#
loop_
_entity_poly.entity_id
_entity_poly.type
_entity_poly.pdbx_seq_one_letter_code
_entity_poly.pdbx_strand_id
1 'polypeptide(L)'
;MNADVPGGFIEASGFVELMAEYYPGYSVPPNPAEAYEDAIAAAAGKSGAIGLVHATAHCDDRQVMQYLAKGLQRRGVQAIVLSPNHLKWEQGYARIASSFATVKPALLVRFFPAEWLPNLRPALSWEAWFCGGKTPMSNPGHAILIQSKRFPLVWNKLKTPLPTWQSLLPETKSPSDISSGSEHWVFKPVFGRVGEDVAIAGITEQRAYKEIVKDVKRHPNDWIAQRRFDTLPLETHSGVRYPCLGIFTLDGHAVGVYGRIAAKPLIDHDAQDIAVLIRRKEHRANDRTRTV
;
A
#
# COMPACT_ATOMS: atom_id res chain seq x y z
N MET A 1 6.97 3.31 2.01
CA MET A 1 6.48 2.76 0.72
C MET A 1 5.73 1.47 1.03
N ASN A 2 4.60 1.22 0.38
CA ASN A 2 3.86 -0.03 0.50
C ASN A 2 3.85 -0.71 -0.88
N ALA A 3 4.65 -1.75 -1.06
CA ALA A 3 4.78 -2.50 -2.30
C ALA A 3 4.17 -3.91 -2.19
N ASP A 4 3.68 -4.27 -1.01
CA ASP A 4 3.15 -5.60 -0.74
C ASP A 4 1.63 -5.65 -0.87
N VAL A 5 0.91 -4.97 0.02
CA VAL A 5 -0.55 -4.87 0.02
C VAL A 5 -0.94 -3.41 0.28
N PRO A 6 -1.00 -2.56 -0.75
CA PRO A 6 -1.33 -1.16 -0.58
C PRO A 6 -2.79 -0.98 -0.17
N GLY A 7 -3.03 -0.42 1.02
CA GLY A 7 -4.36 -0.02 1.49
C GLY A 7 -4.88 1.24 0.79
N GLY A 8 -6.19 1.52 0.93
CA GLY A 8 -6.82 2.71 0.37
C GLY A 8 -7.14 2.62 -1.13
N PHE A 9 -7.16 1.41 -1.69
CA PHE A 9 -7.33 1.20 -3.13
C PHE A 9 -8.75 1.55 -3.61
N ILE A 10 -9.77 1.12 -2.88
CA ILE A 10 -11.18 1.44 -3.19
C ILE A 10 -11.46 2.92 -2.91
N GLU A 11 -10.88 3.44 -1.84
CA GLU A 11 -11.02 4.84 -1.42
C GLU A 11 -10.42 5.81 -2.46
N ALA A 12 -9.29 5.45 -3.05
CA ALA A 12 -8.67 6.22 -4.12
C ALA A 12 -9.33 6.03 -5.50
N SER A 13 -10.25 5.09 -5.61
CA SER A 13 -10.95 4.75 -6.85
C SER A 13 -12.44 5.10 -6.76
N GLY A 14 -13.32 4.13 -6.51
CA GLY A 14 -14.77 4.34 -6.54
C GLY A 14 -15.30 5.33 -5.50
N PHE A 15 -14.72 5.39 -4.29
CA PHE A 15 -15.18 6.33 -3.26
C PHE A 15 -14.93 7.79 -3.67
N VAL A 16 -13.77 8.10 -4.26
CA VAL A 16 -13.46 9.47 -4.69
C VAL A 16 -14.39 9.92 -5.84
N GLU A 17 -14.81 9.02 -6.71
CA GLU A 17 -15.78 9.31 -7.77
C GLU A 17 -17.14 9.68 -7.19
N LEU A 18 -17.64 8.92 -6.22
CA LEU A 18 -18.90 9.23 -5.52
C LEU A 18 -18.83 10.58 -4.81
N MET A 19 -17.72 10.87 -4.14
CA MET A 19 -17.56 12.15 -3.42
C MET A 19 -17.48 13.35 -4.36
N ALA A 20 -16.92 13.20 -5.57
CA ALA A 20 -16.80 14.29 -6.52
C ALA A 20 -18.15 14.88 -6.97
N GLU A 21 -19.23 14.09 -6.91
CA GLU A 21 -20.59 14.56 -7.23
C GLU A 21 -21.06 15.70 -6.31
N TYR A 22 -20.54 15.76 -5.08
CA TYR A 22 -20.85 16.79 -4.10
C TYR A 22 -19.96 18.03 -4.19
N TYR A 23 -18.92 18.00 -5.03
CA TYR A 23 -17.91 19.06 -5.12
C TYR A 23 -17.68 19.52 -6.59
N PRO A 24 -18.64 20.24 -7.22
CA PRO A 24 -18.62 20.54 -8.65
C PRO A 24 -17.44 21.40 -9.12
N GLY A 25 -16.75 22.10 -8.20
CA GLY A 25 -15.53 22.88 -8.51
C GLY A 25 -14.25 22.05 -8.57
N TYR A 26 -14.36 20.75 -8.37
CA TYR A 26 -13.21 19.84 -8.30
C TYR A 26 -13.32 18.74 -9.35
N SER A 27 -12.22 18.06 -9.60
CA SER A 27 -12.12 16.88 -10.46
C SER A 27 -11.52 15.72 -9.68
N VAL A 28 -11.85 14.51 -10.08
CA VAL A 28 -11.19 13.29 -9.56
C VAL A 28 -9.75 13.22 -10.07
N PRO A 29 -8.80 12.73 -9.24
CA PRO A 29 -7.47 12.33 -9.72
C PRO A 29 -7.59 11.11 -10.65
N PRO A 30 -6.50 10.68 -11.30
CA PRO A 30 -6.47 9.40 -12.01
C PRO A 30 -6.93 8.25 -11.12
N ASN A 31 -7.63 7.28 -11.71
CA ASN A 31 -8.19 6.14 -10.99
C ASN A 31 -7.18 4.98 -10.94
N PRO A 32 -6.61 4.62 -9.77
CA PRO A 32 -5.60 3.57 -9.67
C PRO A 32 -6.16 2.18 -9.98
N ALA A 33 -7.46 1.95 -9.80
CA ALA A 33 -8.07 0.67 -10.13
C ALA A 33 -8.11 0.46 -11.64
N GLU A 34 -8.52 1.45 -12.41
CA GLU A 34 -8.54 1.35 -13.87
C GLU A 34 -7.14 1.10 -14.43
N ALA A 35 -6.14 1.86 -13.98
CA ALA A 35 -4.76 1.67 -14.42
C ALA A 35 -4.22 0.26 -14.08
N TYR A 36 -4.54 -0.24 -12.90
CA TYR A 36 -4.09 -1.57 -12.47
C TYR A 36 -4.83 -2.69 -13.21
N GLU A 37 -6.15 -2.56 -13.41
CA GLU A 37 -6.97 -3.50 -14.19
C GLU A 37 -6.45 -3.63 -15.63
N ASP A 38 -6.12 -2.49 -16.28
CA ASP A 38 -5.54 -2.50 -17.62
C ASP A 38 -4.18 -3.21 -17.66
N ALA A 39 -3.31 -2.94 -16.69
CA ALA A 39 -1.98 -3.55 -16.63
C ALA A 39 -2.03 -5.07 -16.42
N ILE A 40 -2.86 -5.55 -15.47
CA ILE A 40 -2.96 -6.99 -15.21
C ILE A 40 -3.74 -7.72 -16.31
N ALA A 41 -4.72 -7.08 -16.95
CA ALA A 41 -5.41 -7.63 -18.12
C ALA A 41 -4.46 -7.79 -19.31
N ALA A 42 -3.62 -6.78 -19.57
CA ALA A 42 -2.58 -6.85 -20.60
C ALA A 42 -1.57 -7.98 -20.32
N ALA A 43 -1.13 -8.11 -19.05
CA ALA A 43 -0.18 -9.15 -18.64
C ALA A 43 -0.77 -10.58 -18.72
N ALA A 44 -2.07 -10.75 -18.47
CA ALA A 44 -2.75 -12.04 -18.58
C ALA A 44 -3.01 -12.48 -20.00
N GLY A 45 -3.07 -11.53 -20.96
CA GLY A 45 -3.44 -11.80 -22.35
C GLY A 45 -4.93 -12.10 -22.54
N LYS A 46 -5.34 -12.26 -23.80
CA LYS A 46 -6.77 -12.29 -24.21
C LYS A 46 -7.59 -13.49 -23.69
N SER A 47 -6.97 -14.59 -23.28
CA SER A 47 -7.68 -15.84 -22.94
C SER A 47 -7.34 -16.40 -21.56
N GLY A 48 -6.59 -15.67 -20.77
CA GLY A 48 -6.12 -16.16 -19.47
C GLY A 48 -7.00 -15.72 -18.30
N ALA A 49 -7.39 -16.67 -17.43
CA ALA A 49 -8.03 -16.34 -16.16
C ALA A 49 -7.01 -15.71 -15.18
N ILE A 50 -7.44 -14.71 -14.42
CA ILE A 50 -6.64 -14.10 -13.35
C ILE A 50 -7.12 -14.62 -12.00
N GLY A 51 -6.21 -15.17 -11.21
CA GLY A 51 -6.47 -15.57 -9.82
C GLY A 51 -6.24 -14.39 -8.86
N LEU A 52 -7.30 -13.95 -8.20
CA LEU A 52 -7.27 -12.87 -7.19
C LEU A 52 -7.29 -13.50 -5.80
N VAL A 53 -6.12 -13.53 -5.15
CA VAL A 53 -5.90 -14.28 -3.91
C VAL A 53 -5.92 -13.37 -2.70
N HIS A 54 -6.80 -13.65 -1.74
CA HIS A 54 -6.95 -12.88 -0.50
C HIS A 54 -6.96 -13.77 0.74
N ALA A 55 -6.68 -13.19 1.92
CA ALA A 55 -6.87 -13.85 3.20
C ALA A 55 -8.35 -13.92 3.55
N THR A 56 -8.86 -15.12 3.87
CA THR A 56 -10.29 -15.34 4.15
C THR A 56 -10.77 -14.76 5.46
N ALA A 57 -9.85 -14.52 6.41
CA ALA A 57 -10.17 -13.92 7.70
C ALA A 57 -10.41 -12.40 7.65
N HIS A 58 -10.07 -11.75 6.54
CA HIS A 58 -10.17 -10.30 6.36
C HIS A 58 -11.19 -9.98 5.27
N CYS A 59 -12.35 -9.44 5.66
CA CYS A 59 -13.43 -9.09 4.74
C CYS A 59 -13.04 -7.94 3.81
N ASP A 60 -12.24 -6.99 4.29
CA ASP A 60 -11.81 -5.82 3.53
C ASP A 60 -10.93 -6.21 2.33
N ASP A 61 -9.98 -7.11 2.53
CA ASP A 61 -9.16 -7.66 1.45
C ASP A 61 -10.03 -8.34 0.37
N ARG A 62 -11.07 -9.06 0.79
CA ARG A 62 -12.03 -9.68 -0.12
C ARG A 62 -12.80 -8.63 -0.92
N GLN A 63 -13.22 -7.54 -0.29
CA GLN A 63 -13.94 -6.46 -0.98
C GLN A 63 -13.07 -5.81 -2.05
N VAL A 64 -11.80 -5.56 -1.77
CA VAL A 64 -10.84 -5.05 -2.75
C VAL A 64 -10.71 -6.02 -3.93
N MET A 65 -10.59 -7.31 -3.68
CA MET A 65 -10.50 -8.32 -4.75
C MET A 65 -11.80 -8.45 -5.55
N GLN A 66 -12.96 -8.31 -4.92
CA GLN A 66 -14.24 -8.28 -5.61
C GLN A 66 -14.42 -7.03 -6.49
N TYR A 67 -13.97 -5.87 -6.00
CA TYR A 67 -13.97 -4.64 -6.78
C TYR A 67 -13.11 -4.79 -8.04
N LEU A 68 -11.90 -5.28 -7.90
CA LEU A 68 -10.98 -5.56 -9.00
C LEU A 68 -11.55 -6.61 -9.98
N ALA A 69 -12.19 -7.67 -9.47
CA ALA A 69 -12.83 -8.69 -10.30
C ALA A 69 -13.92 -8.10 -11.20
N LYS A 70 -14.75 -7.20 -10.66
CA LYS A 70 -15.79 -6.51 -11.44
C LYS A 70 -15.19 -5.65 -12.56
N GLY A 71 -14.10 -4.93 -12.28
CA GLY A 71 -13.38 -4.13 -13.27
C GLY A 71 -12.79 -4.97 -14.40
N LEU A 72 -12.18 -6.11 -14.07
CA LEU A 72 -11.66 -7.05 -15.04
C LEU A 72 -12.77 -7.70 -15.89
N GLN A 73 -13.90 -8.04 -15.28
CA GLN A 73 -15.05 -8.56 -16.01
C GLN A 73 -15.59 -7.55 -17.04
N ARG A 74 -15.64 -6.25 -16.72
CA ARG A 74 -16.00 -5.20 -17.68
C ARG A 74 -15.06 -5.15 -18.89
N ARG A 75 -13.80 -5.58 -18.71
CA ARG A 75 -12.77 -5.71 -19.76
C ARG A 75 -12.81 -7.05 -20.49
N GLY A 76 -13.78 -7.90 -20.18
CA GLY A 76 -13.92 -9.24 -20.79
C GLY A 76 -12.88 -10.26 -20.25
N VAL A 77 -12.22 -9.98 -19.12
CA VAL A 77 -11.24 -10.86 -18.51
C VAL A 77 -11.87 -11.68 -17.39
N GLN A 78 -11.68 -12.99 -17.43
CA GLN A 78 -12.14 -13.87 -16.35
C GLN A 78 -11.29 -13.66 -15.10
N ALA A 79 -11.91 -13.26 -13.99
CA ALA A 79 -11.29 -13.10 -12.68
C ALA A 79 -11.91 -14.09 -11.69
N ILE A 80 -11.05 -14.77 -10.93
CA ILE A 80 -11.45 -15.77 -9.93
C ILE A 80 -10.94 -15.32 -8.57
N VAL A 81 -11.86 -14.92 -7.69
CA VAL A 81 -11.54 -14.55 -6.29
C VAL A 81 -11.44 -15.83 -5.47
N LEU A 82 -10.30 -16.01 -4.78
CA LEU A 82 -9.99 -17.26 -4.09
C LEU A 82 -9.12 -17.04 -2.85
N SER A 83 -9.13 -18.04 -1.97
CA SER A 83 -8.17 -18.12 -0.87
C SER A 83 -6.89 -18.88 -1.27
N PRO A 84 -5.79 -18.72 -0.52
CA PRO A 84 -4.58 -19.51 -0.73
C PRO A 84 -4.81 -21.03 -0.70
N ASN A 85 -5.81 -21.51 0.05
CA ASN A 85 -6.15 -22.93 0.16
C ASN A 85 -6.65 -23.56 -1.16
N HIS A 86 -7.09 -22.74 -2.10
CA HIS A 86 -7.55 -23.20 -3.43
C HIS A 86 -6.42 -23.27 -4.46
N LEU A 87 -5.18 -22.90 -4.07
CA LEU A 87 -4.01 -22.96 -4.94
C LEU A 87 -3.19 -24.22 -4.67
N LYS A 88 -2.75 -24.82 -5.78
CA LYS A 88 -1.72 -25.87 -5.78
C LYS A 88 -0.63 -25.47 -6.77
N TRP A 89 0.59 -25.89 -6.53
CA TRP A 89 1.73 -25.66 -7.42
C TRP A 89 2.18 -26.97 -8.04
N GLU A 90 2.16 -27.04 -9.36
CA GLU A 90 2.55 -28.21 -10.13
C GLU A 90 3.61 -27.80 -11.15
N GLN A 91 4.81 -28.33 -11.01
CA GLN A 91 5.96 -28.04 -11.89
C GLN A 91 6.25 -26.52 -12.02
N GLY A 92 5.99 -25.76 -10.96
CA GLY A 92 6.14 -24.30 -10.92
C GLY A 92 4.97 -23.51 -11.47
N TYR A 93 3.91 -24.16 -11.94
CA TYR A 93 2.67 -23.47 -12.35
C TYR A 93 1.62 -23.51 -11.25
N ALA A 94 0.94 -22.40 -11.06
CA ALA A 94 -0.23 -22.35 -10.20
C ALA A 94 -1.41 -23.08 -10.84
N ARG A 95 -2.19 -23.77 -9.99
CA ARG A 95 -3.46 -24.41 -10.33
C ARG A 95 -4.51 -23.97 -9.32
N ILE A 96 -5.64 -23.49 -9.80
CA ILE A 96 -6.80 -23.19 -8.98
C ILE A 96 -7.66 -24.45 -8.95
N ALA A 97 -7.73 -25.10 -7.78
CA ALA A 97 -8.57 -26.26 -7.59
C ALA A 97 -9.93 -25.83 -7.06
N SER A 98 -11.00 -26.12 -7.79
CA SER A 98 -12.39 -26.01 -7.33
C SER A 98 -13.06 -27.37 -7.34
N SER A 99 -14.25 -27.45 -6.72
CA SER A 99 -15.07 -28.68 -6.72
C SER A 99 -15.44 -29.17 -8.14
N PHE A 100 -15.36 -28.29 -9.15
CA PHE A 100 -15.89 -28.57 -10.49
C PHE A 100 -14.83 -28.59 -11.57
N ALA A 101 -13.68 -27.93 -11.37
CA ALA A 101 -12.63 -27.87 -12.39
C ALA A 101 -11.30 -27.39 -11.80
N THR A 102 -10.21 -27.76 -12.50
CA THR A 102 -8.89 -27.20 -12.25
C THR A 102 -8.58 -26.18 -13.34
N VAL A 103 -8.31 -24.92 -12.95
CA VAL A 103 -7.97 -23.82 -13.84
C VAL A 103 -6.50 -23.47 -13.72
N LYS A 104 -5.79 -23.31 -14.83
CA LYS A 104 -4.45 -22.74 -14.87
C LYS A 104 -4.59 -21.22 -15.04
N PRO A 105 -4.34 -20.39 -14.02
CA PRO A 105 -4.38 -18.95 -14.17
C PRO A 105 -3.23 -18.47 -15.04
N ALA A 106 -3.48 -17.44 -15.85
CA ALA A 106 -2.46 -16.75 -16.61
C ALA A 106 -1.63 -15.82 -15.72
N LEU A 107 -2.25 -15.31 -14.66
CA LEU A 107 -1.64 -14.41 -13.69
C LEU A 107 -2.30 -14.58 -12.31
N LEU A 108 -1.50 -14.41 -11.26
CA LEU A 108 -1.97 -14.31 -9.88
C LEU A 108 -1.79 -12.89 -9.35
N VAL A 109 -2.78 -12.39 -8.64
CA VAL A 109 -2.69 -11.18 -7.81
C VAL A 109 -2.79 -11.61 -6.35
N ARG A 110 -1.79 -11.32 -5.54
CA ARG A 110 -1.83 -11.57 -4.09
C ARG A 110 -2.23 -10.29 -3.36
N PHE A 111 -3.26 -10.38 -2.52
CA PHE A 111 -3.73 -9.27 -1.70
C PHE A 111 -3.89 -9.70 -0.24
N PHE A 112 -2.79 -10.13 0.35
CA PHE A 112 -2.60 -10.36 1.78
C PHE A 112 -1.10 -10.28 2.10
N PRO A 113 -0.73 -9.97 3.35
CA PRO A 113 0.66 -9.75 3.74
C PRO A 113 1.60 -10.92 3.43
N ALA A 114 2.76 -10.64 2.84
CA ALA A 114 3.73 -11.69 2.51
C ALA A 114 4.33 -12.35 3.75
N GLU A 115 4.45 -11.65 4.87
CA GLU A 115 4.89 -12.22 6.15
C GLU A 115 3.91 -13.25 6.73
N TRP A 116 2.69 -13.34 6.21
CA TRP A 116 1.73 -14.37 6.60
C TRP A 116 1.87 -15.66 5.79
N LEU A 117 2.61 -15.65 4.67
CA LEU A 117 2.80 -16.82 3.83
C LEU A 117 3.38 -18.02 4.60
N PRO A 118 4.38 -17.87 5.49
CA PRO A 118 4.89 -18.97 6.29
C PRO A 118 3.87 -19.61 7.24
N ASN A 119 2.77 -18.91 7.54
CA ASN A 119 1.68 -19.45 8.37
C ASN A 119 0.72 -20.34 7.58
N LEU A 120 0.85 -20.40 6.26
CA LEU A 120 0.07 -21.31 5.44
C LEU A 120 0.54 -22.75 5.65
N ARG A 121 -0.38 -23.71 5.41
CA ARG A 121 -0.03 -25.13 5.50
C ARG A 121 1.11 -25.47 4.52
N PRO A 122 2.14 -26.24 4.93
CA PRO A 122 3.26 -26.61 4.06
C PRO A 122 2.84 -27.24 2.73
N ALA A 123 1.73 -28.00 2.73
CA ALA A 123 1.17 -28.63 1.52
C ALA A 123 0.75 -27.61 0.43
N LEU A 124 0.66 -26.31 0.76
CA LEU A 124 0.35 -25.24 -0.20
C LEU A 124 1.57 -24.69 -0.92
N SER A 125 2.77 -25.18 -0.61
CA SER A 125 4.03 -24.77 -1.23
C SER A 125 4.17 -23.27 -1.32
N TRP A 126 3.98 -22.57 -0.19
CA TRP A 126 3.97 -21.11 -0.12
C TRP A 126 5.29 -20.47 -0.56
N GLU A 127 6.38 -21.24 -0.54
CA GLU A 127 7.70 -20.82 -1.02
C GLU A 127 7.67 -20.37 -2.48
N ALA A 128 6.76 -20.91 -3.29
CA ALA A 128 6.60 -20.52 -4.68
C ALA A 128 6.25 -19.01 -4.85
N TRP A 129 5.67 -18.38 -3.82
CA TRP A 129 5.41 -16.94 -3.83
C TRP A 129 6.69 -16.11 -3.73
N PHE A 130 7.75 -16.65 -3.11
CA PHE A 130 9.06 -15.99 -2.95
C PHE A 130 10.06 -16.38 -4.03
N CYS A 131 10.16 -17.67 -4.30
CA CYS A 131 11.16 -18.21 -5.23
C CYS A 131 10.79 -18.00 -6.70
N GLY A 132 9.59 -17.51 -6.97
CA GLY A 132 9.04 -17.34 -8.30
C GLY A 132 8.52 -18.67 -8.87
N GLY A 133 7.32 -18.62 -9.42
CA GLY A 133 6.73 -19.68 -10.21
C GLY A 133 6.83 -19.35 -11.71
N LYS A 134 6.44 -20.31 -12.53
CA LYS A 134 6.23 -20.08 -13.98
C LYS A 134 4.91 -19.33 -14.28
N THR A 135 4.01 -19.24 -13.30
CA THR A 135 2.82 -18.38 -13.39
C THR A 135 3.21 -16.97 -12.97
N PRO A 136 3.02 -15.95 -13.82
CA PRO A 136 3.26 -14.57 -13.45
C PRO A 136 2.46 -14.15 -12.21
N MET A 137 3.06 -13.27 -11.38
CA MET A 137 2.43 -12.80 -10.15
C MET A 137 2.56 -11.28 -10.03
N SER A 138 1.46 -10.62 -9.67
CA SER A 138 1.50 -9.30 -9.10
C SER A 138 1.54 -9.43 -7.57
N ASN A 139 2.34 -8.60 -6.92
CA ASN A 139 2.67 -8.66 -5.50
C ASN A 139 3.29 -10.03 -5.10
N PRO A 140 4.40 -10.45 -5.72
CA PRO A 140 5.10 -11.67 -5.31
C PRO A 140 5.63 -11.52 -3.87
N GLY A 141 5.94 -12.64 -3.22
CA GLY A 141 6.38 -12.64 -1.82
C GLY A 141 7.60 -11.74 -1.55
N HIS A 142 8.53 -11.66 -2.48
CA HIS A 142 9.72 -10.82 -2.34
C HIS A 142 9.44 -9.29 -2.35
N ALA A 143 8.23 -8.84 -2.69
CA ALA A 143 7.82 -7.43 -2.50
C ALA A 143 7.94 -6.99 -1.03
N ILE A 144 7.93 -7.92 -0.07
CA ILE A 144 8.18 -7.65 1.35
C ILE A 144 9.54 -6.98 1.61
N LEU A 145 10.54 -7.21 0.78
CA LEU A 145 11.86 -6.58 0.91
C LEU A 145 11.77 -5.05 0.78
N ILE A 146 10.94 -4.59 -0.15
CA ILE A 146 10.69 -3.17 -0.38
C ILE A 146 9.70 -2.62 0.66
N GLN A 147 8.76 -3.44 1.11
CA GLN A 147 7.80 -3.15 2.17
C GLN A 147 8.50 -2.92 3.52
N SER A 148 9.56 -3.66 3.79
CA SER A 148 10.32 -3.55 5.04
C SER A 148 10.81 -2.12 5.27
N LYS A 149 10.50 -1.57 6.45
CA LYS A 149 11.01 -0.24 6.86
C LYS A 149 12.53 -0.23 7.08
N ARG A 150 13.20 -1.39 7.07
CA ARG A 150 14.67 -1.52 7.05
C ARG A 150 15.27 -1.35 5.65
N PHE A 151 14.47 -1.33 4.60
CA PHE A 151 14.99 -1.18 3.23
C PHE A 151 15.89 0.05 3.04
N PRO A 152 15.62 1.23 3.64
CA PRO A 152 16.52 2.38 3.59
C PRO A 152 17.93 2.12 4.16
N LEU A 153 18.08 1.19 5.11
CA LEU A 153 19.38 0.87 5.71
C LEU A 153 20.36 0.19 4.73
N VAL A 154 19.86 -0.33 3.62
CA VAL A 154 20.68 -1.04 2.61
C VAL A 154 20.75 -0.29 1.27
N TRP A 155 20.19 0.89 1.15
CA TRP A 155 20.16 1.64 -0.13
C TRP A 155 21.55 1.88 -0.71
N ASN A 156 22.53 2.16 0.13
CA ASN A 156 23.92 2.38 -0.29
C ASN A 156 24.62 1.10 -0.83
N LYS A 157 23.99 -0.08 -0.64
CA LYS A 157 24.48 -1.37 -1.14
C LYS A 157 23.83 -1.77 -2.47
N LEU A 158 22.84 -1.01 -2.93
CA LEU A 158 22.15 -1.28 -4.18
C LEU A 158 23.02 -0.88 -5.38
N LYS A 159 22.95 -1.65 -6.45
CA LYS A 159 23.61 -1.30 -7.72
C LYS A 159 23.01 -0.06 -8.37
N THR A 160 21.70 0.12 -8.21
CA THR A 160 20.97 1.29 -8.72
C THR A 160 20.85 2.32 -7.60
N PRO A 161 21.38 3.53 -7.76
CA PRO A 161 21.24 4.60 -6.78
C PRO A 161 19.76 5.08 -6.69
N LEU A 162 19.37 5.52 -5.50
CA LEU A 162 18.02 6.02 -5.22
C LEU A 162 18.04 7.49 -4.74
N PRO A 163 18.58 8.44 -5.52
CA PRO A 163 18.80 9.81 -5.03
C PRO A 163 17.52 10.54 -4.65
N THR A 164 16.43 10.34 -5.39
CA THR A 164 15.12 10.94 -5.08
C THR A 164 14.60 10.45 -3.74
N TRP A 165 14.64 9.15 -3.47
CA TRP A 165 14.21 8.60 -2.19
C TRP A 165 15.10 9.07 -1.03
N GLN A 166 16.40 9.16 -1.25
CA GLN A 166 17.36 9.66 -0.25
C GLN A 166 17.13 11.13 0.08
N SER A 167 16.67 11.93 -0.86
CA SER A 167 16.35 13.36 -0.63
C SER A 167 14.98 13.58 0.01
N LEU A 168 14.01 12.71 -0.25
CA LEU A 168 12.63 12.88 0.23
C LEU A 168 12.36 12.23 1.58
N LEU A 169 12.99 11.09 1.87
CA LEU A 169 12.71 10.36 3.10
C LEU A 169 13.56 10.87 4.27
N PRO A 170 12.97 11.00 5.47
CA PRO A 170 13.73 11.30 6.66
C PRO A 170 14.79 10.22 6.93
N GLU A 171 15.91 10.64 7.48
CA GLU A 171 17.01 9.74 7.87
C GLU A 171 16.47 8.53 8.64
N THR A 172 16.87 7.32 8.22
CA THR A 172 16.48 6.06 8.86
C THR A 172 17.73 5.33 9.32
N LYS A 173 17.74 4.89 10.58
CA LYS A 173 18.85 4.16 11.22
C LYS A 173 18.38 2.88 11.90
N SER A 174 19.33 1.99 12.16
CA SER A 174 19.12 0.94 13.15
C SER A 174 18.98 1.59 14.54
N PRO A 175 18.06 1.14 15.39
CA PRO A 175 17.99 1.64 16.77
C PRO A 175 19.32 1.51 17.53
N SER A 176 20.13 0.50 17.22
CA SER A 176 21.45 0.28 17.82
C SER A 176 22.45 1.41 17.51
N ASP A 177 22.23 2.17 16.46
CA ASP A 177 23.11 3.25 16.01
C ASP A 177 22.75 4.61 16.67
N ILE A 178 21.75 4.61 17.57
CA ILE A 178 21.28 5.81 18.26
C ILE A 178 21.82 5.82 19.68
N SER A 179 22.73 6.75 19.95
CA SER A 179 23.37 6.88 21.28
C SER A 179 22.57 7.73 22.27
N SER A 180 21.81 8.72 21.78
CA SER A 180 21.06 9.67 22.64
C SER A 180 19.96 10.38 21.82
N GLY A 181 19.10 11.14 22.50
CA GLY A 181 18.09 11.98 21.86
C GLY A 181 16.95 11.17 21.24
N SER A 182 16.43 10.18 21.98
CA SER A 182 15.31 9.34 21.50
C SER A 182 14.06 10.14 21.09
N GLU A 183 13.89 11.35 21.63
CA GLU A 183 12.80 12.28 21.30
C GLU A 183 12.86 12.83 19.84
N HIS A 184 14.04 12.78 19.23
CA HIS A 184 14.24 13.18 17.83
C HIS A 184 13.99 12.05 16.83
N TRP A 185 13.60 10.88 17.33
CA TRP A 185 13.39 9.68 16.53
C TRP A 185 11.99 9.13 16.73
N VAL A 186 11.45 8.60 15.64
CA VAL A 186 10.21 7.81 15.62
C VAL A 186 10.62 6.36 15.49
N PHE A 187 10.23 5.53 16.45
CA PHE A 187 10.45 4.09 16.36
C PHE A 187 9.27 3.42 15.68
N LYS A 188 9.57 2.54 14.74
CA LYS A 188 8.55 1.83 13.95
C LYS A 188 8.94 0.36 13.83
N PRO A 189 7.99 -0.58 13.99
CA PRO A 189 8.26 -1.99 13.72
C PRO A 189 8.55 -2.20 12.23
N VAL A 190 9.38 -3.17 11.90
CA VAL A 190 9.84 -3.43 10.52
C VAL A 190 8.69 -3.65 9.56
N PHE A 191 7.66 -4.41 9.98
CA PHE A 191 6.50 -4.78 9.17
C PHE A 191 5.15 -4.25 9.68
N GLY A 192 5.12 -3.41 10.73
CA GLY A 192 3.88 -2.82 11.25
C GLY A 192 3.10 -2.03 10.20
N ARG A 193 1.78 -2.06 10.31
CA ARG A 193 0.82 -1.40 9.42
C ARG A 193 -0.05 -0.42 10.21
N VAL A 194 -0.73 0.47 9.50
CA VAL A 194 -1.77 1.36 10.06
C VAL A 194 -1.32 2.10 11.33
N GLY A 195 -0.03 2.44 11.43
CA GLY A 195 0.51 3.14 12.60
C GLY A 195 0.63 2.29 13.88
N GLU A 196 0.38 0.98 13.81
CA GLU A 196 0.56 0.07 14.94
C GLU A 196 1.99 0.14 15.47
N ASP A 197 2.11 0.18 16.80
CA ASP A 197 3.37 0.21 17.53
C ASP A 197 4.35 1.33 17.12
N VAL A 198 3.84 2.41 16.51
CA VAL A 198 4.67 3.58 16.20
C VAL A 198 4.86 4.42 17.47
N ALA A 199 6.09 4.58 17.90
CA ALA A 199 6.42 5.39 19.09
C ALA A 199 6.95 6.77 18.69
N ILE A 200 6.18 7.81 19.03
CA ILE A 200 6.53 9.22 18.86
C ILE A 200 6.48 9.89 20.23
N ALA A 201 7.60 10.44 20.68
CA ALA A 201 7.68 11.13 21.98
C ALA A 201 6.66 12.29 22.05
N GLY A 202 5.86 12.32 23.11
CA GLY A 202 4.84 13.35 23.34
C GLY A 202 3.55 13.21 22.51
N ILE A 203 3.44 12.19 21.62
CA ILE A 203 2.24 11.90 20.81
C ILE A 203 1.67 10.54 21.18
N THR A 204 2.51 9.50 21.17
CA THR A 204 2.12 8.15 21.63
C THR A 204 1.85 8.21 23.13
N GLU A 205 0.84 7.50 23.60
CA GLU A 205 0.52 7.41 25.04
C GLU A 205 1.77 6.99 25.83
N GLN A 206 2.00 7.64 26.98
CA GLN A 206 3.27 7.56 27.69
C GLN A 206 3.67 6.13 28.13
N ARG A 207 2.68 5.34 28.52
CA ARG A 207 2.91 3.93 28.91
C ARG A 207 3.31 3.10 27.71
N ALA A 208 2.55 3.19 26.62
CA ALA A 208 2.83 2.51 25.37
C ALA A 208 4.21 2.91 24.79
N TYR A 209 4.53 4.21 24.81
CA TYR A 209 5.84 4.70 24.39
C TYR A 209 6.98 4.06 25.17
N LYS A 210 6.87 3.98 26.52
CA LYS A 210 7.89 3.35 27.36
C LYS A 210 8.04 1.85 27.09
N GLU A 211 6.94 1.16 26.89
CA GLU A 211 6.94 -0.27 26.56
C GLU A 211 7.61 -0.54 25.21
N ILE A 212 7.26 0.25 24.18
CA ILE A 212 7.88 0.14 22.86
C ILE A 212 9.39 0.45 22.94
N VAL A 213 9.80 1.53 23.59
CA VAL A 213 11.24 1.87 23.74
C VAL A 213 12.01 0.76 24.45
N LYS A 214 11.38 0.07 25.40
CA LYS A 214 11.99 -1.09 26.07
C LYS A 214 12.14 -2.26 25.11
N ASP A 215 11.16 -2.51 24.28
CA ASP A 215 11.18 -3.57 23.26
C ASP A 215 12.22 -3.27 22.18
N VAL A 216 12.27 -2.04 21.68
CA VAL A 216 13.29 -1.55 20.74
C VAL A 216 14.72 -1.84 21.24
N LYS A 217 14.98 -1.66 22.54
CA LYS A 217 16.28 -1.95 23.14
C LYS A 217 16.58 -3.44 23.22
N ARG A 218 15.56 -4.29 23.39
CA ARG A 218 15.71 -5.74 23.50
C ARG A 218 15.82 -6.42 22.12
N HIS A 219 15.05 -5.91 21.16
CA HIS A 219 14.90 -6.51 19.83
C HIS A 219 15.18 -5.47 18.71
N PRO A 220 16.37 -4.83 18.68
CA PRO A 220 16.62 -3.71 17.76
C PRO A 220 16.50 -4.08 16.29
N ASN A 221 16.59 -5.36 15.95
CA ASN A 221 16.43 -5.84 14.58
C ASN A 221 14.97 -5.86 14.08
N ASP A 222 14.01 -5.86 14.98
CA ASP A 222 12.58 -5.84 14.66
C ASP A 222 12.04 -4.41 14.49
N TRP A 223 12.93 -3.42 14.68
CA TRP A 223 12.60 -2.00 14.67
C TRP A 223 13.49 -1.18 13.76
N ILE A 224 13.01 0.00 13.40
CA ILE A 224 13.79 1.10 12.84
C ILE A 224 13.60 2.36 13.66
N ALA A 225 14.57 3.24 13.59
CA ALA A 225 14.44 4.62 14.04
C ALA A 225 14.50 5.56 12.82
N GLN A 226 13.49 6.38 12.69
CA GLN A 226 13.41 7.38 11.62
C GLN A 226 13.44 8.77 12.22
N ARG A 227 14.19 9.70 11.62
CA ARG A 227 14.22 11.09 12.03
C ARG A 227 12.81 11.64 12.10
N ARG A 228 12.45 12.22 13.26
CA ARG A 228 11.16 12.87 13.46
C ARG A 228 11.05 14.10 12.55
N PHE A 229 9.89 14.28 11.99
CA PHE A 229 9.46 15.50 11.29
C PHE A 229 8.09 15.91 11.82
N ASP A 230 7.75 17.18 11.68
CA ASP A 230 6.46 17.69 12.09
C ASP A 230 5.49 17.65 10.92
N THR A 231 4.31 17.08 11.15
CA THR A 231 3.22 17.08 10.19
C THR A 231 2.50 18.41 10.25
N LEU A 232 2.28 19.05 9.09
CA LEU A 232 1.53 20.31 9.04
C LEU A 232 0.06 20.08 9.35
N PRO A 233 -0.52 20.84 10.29
CA PRO A 233 -1.92 20.76 10.62
C PRO A 233 -2.78 21.38 9.51
N LEU A 234 -4.03 20.92 9.41
CA LEU A 234 -5.08 21.45 8.57
C LEU A 234 -6.25 21.86 9.43
N GLU A 235 -6.69 23.12 9.34
CA GLU A 235 -7.91 23.60 9.96
C GLU A 235 -9.14 23.04 9.22
N THR A 236 -10.04 22.41 9.94
CA THR A 236 -11.29 21.86 9.41
C THR A 236 -12.49 22.29 10.25
N HIS A 237 -13.70 22.08 9.77
CA HIS A 237 -14.93 22.31 10.54
C HIS A 237 -14.97 21.51 11.85
N SER A 238 -14.27 20.38 11.91
CA SER A 238 -14.18 19.51 13.08
C SER A 238 -12.92 19.78 13.93
N GLY A 239 -12.28 20.94 13.76
CA GLY A 239 -11.04 21.33 14.43
C GLY A 239 -9.79 20.94 13.64
N VAL A 240 -8.64 21.05 14.30
CA VAL A 240 -7.33 20.74 13.72
C VAL A 240 -7.24 19.25 13.37
N ARG A 241 -6.75 18.96 12.16
CA ARG A 241 -6.50 17.60 11.68
C ARG A 241 -5.12 17.52 11.03
N TYR A 242 -4.60 16.31 10.94
CA TYR A 242 -3.28 16.01 10.36
C TYR A 242 -3.48 15.08 9.16
N PRO A 243 -3.34 15.60 7.92
CA PRO A 243 -3.52 14.80 6.71
C PRO A 243 -2.29 13.95 6.40
N CYS A 244 -2.53 12.80 5.78
CA CYS A 244 -1.52 11.96 5.16
C CYS A 244 -2.01 11.58 3.76
N LEU A 245 -1.19 11.87 2.75
CA LEU A 245 -1.49 11.54 1.36
C LEU A 245 -0.60 10.40 0.88
N GLY A 246 -1.21 9.39 0.29
CA GLY A 246 -0.53 8.30 -0.40
C GLY A 246 -0.68 8.45 -1.91
N ILE A 247 0.37 8.18 -2.66
CA ILE A 247 0.35 8.19 -4.12
C ILE A 247 0.47 6.76 -4.61
N PHE A 248 -0.51 6.29 -5.38
CA PHE A 248 -0.41 5.05 -6.12
C PHE A 248 0.46 5.25 -7.35
N THR A 249 1.41 4.35 -7.53
CA THR A 249 2.30 4.36 -8.71
C THR A 249 2.25 3.01 -9.42
N LEU A 250 2.23 3.05 -10.75
CA LEU A 250 2.29 1.89 -11.61
C LEU A 250 3.29 2.18 -12.73
N ASP A 251 4.26 1.29 -12.92
CA ASP A 251 5.31 1.43 -13.94
C ASP A 251 6.01 2.81 -13.94
N GLY A 252 6.24 3.34 -12.72
CA GLY A 252 6.90 4.63 -12.52
C GLY A 252 6.01 5.87 -12.68
N HIS A 253 4.74 5.71 -13.00
CA HIS A 253 3.77 6.80 -13.15
C HIS A 253 2.82 6.89 -11.94
N ALA A 254 2.47 8.12 -11.54
CA ALA A 254 1.44 8.35 -10.54
C ALA A 254 0.06 8.08 -11.16
N VAL A 255 -0.70 7.14 -10.57
CA VAL A 255 -2.00 6.68 -11.10
C VAL A 255 -3.16 6.90 -10.15
N GLY A 256 -2.92 7.47 -8.98
CA GLY A 256 -3.99 7.77 -8.03
C GLY A 256 -3.48 8.39 -6.74
N VAL A 257 -4.39 8.95 -5.97
CA VAL A 257 -4.10 9.58 -4.67
C VAL A 257 -5.07 9.04 -3.63
N TYR A 258 -4.53 8.68 -2.49
CA TYR A 258 -5.27 8.22 -1.31
C TYR A 258 -5.04 9.19 -0.16
N GLY A 259 -6.07 9.52 0.59
CA GLY A 259 -5.99 10.42 1.74
C GLY A 259 -6.48 9.80 3.03
N ARG A 260 -5.78 10.12 4.13
CA ARG A 260 -6.23 9.87 5.50
C ARG A 260 -6.06 11.13 6.34
N ILE A 261 -6.88 11.26 7.37
CA ILE A 261 -6.85 12.40 8.28
C ILE A 261 -7.02 11.93 9.72
N ALA A 262 -6.24 12.49 10.63
CA ALA A 262 -6.27 12.13 12.05
C ALA A 262 -6.39 13.37 12.95
N ALA A 263 -6.85 13.18 14.19
CA ALA A 263 -6.94 14.26 15.20
C ALA A 263 -5.58 14.58 15.84
N LYS A 264 -4.58 13.71 15.69
CA LYS A 264 -3.21 13.88 16.19
C LYS A 264 -2.21 13.58 15.06
N PRO A 265 -0.95 14.04 15.14
CA PRO A 265 0.05 13.85 14.08
C PRO A 265 0.59 12.40 14.04
N LEU A 266 -0.30 11.45 14.07
CA LEU A 266 -0.08 10.02 13.92
C LEU A 266 -1.26 9.44 13.16
N ILE A 267 -0.99 8.76 12.06
CA ILE A 267 -2.00 8.02 11.31
C ILE A 267 -2.04 6.59 11.88
N ASP A 268 -3.05 6.33 12.67
CA ASP A 268 -3.33 5.02 13.27
C ASP A 268 -4.71 4.50 12.85
N HIS A 269 -5.26 3.53 13.58
CA HIS A 269 -6.57 2.93 13.29
C HIS A 269 -7.75 3.91 13.47
N ASP A 270 -7.56 5.00 14.23
CA ASP A 270 -8.57 6.06 14.41
C ASP A 270 -8.58 7.06 13.24
N ALA A 271 -7.59 7.02 12.35
CA ALA A 271 -7.54 7.92 11.21
C ALA A 271 -8.65 7.58 10.21
N GLN A 272 -9.31 8.62 9.71
CA GLN A 272 -10.41 8.51 8.75
C GLN A 272 -9.87 8.56 7.32
N ASP A 273 -10.44 7.73 6.46
CA ASP A 273 -10.22 7.81 5.02
C ASP A 273 -10.99 8.99 4.44
N ILE A 274 -10.34 9.74 3.56
CA ILE A 274 -10.92 10.92 2.92
C ILE A 274 -10.73 10.86 1.41
N ALA A 275 -11.72 11.38 0.68
CA ALA A 275 -11.58 11.60 -0.74
C ALA A 275 -10.60 12.75 -0.99
N VAL A 276 -9.68 12.55 -1.93
CA VAL A 276 -8.76 13.59 -2.39
C VAL A 276 -9.20 14.05 -3.77
N LEU A 277 -9.60 15.29 -3.88
CA LEU A 277 -10.04 15.91 -5.14
C LEU A 277 -9.04 16.96 -5.60
N ILE A 278 -8.97 17.17 -6.91
CA ILE A 278 -8.08 18.16 -7.53
C ILE A 278 -8.90 19.41 -7.87
N ARG A 279 -8.49 20.56 -7.35
CA ARG A 279 -9.11 21.83 -7.72
C ARG A 279 -8.90 22.11 -9.21
N ARG A 280 -9.97 22.33 -9.95
CA ARG A 280 -9.88 22.76 -11.34
C ARG A 280 -9.20 24.13 -11.39
N LYS A 281 -8.15 24.27 -12.19
CA LYS A 281 -7.60 25.57 -12.49
C LYS A 281 -8.65 26.32 -13.32
N GLU A 282 -9.16 27.44 -12.82
CA GLU A 282 -9.88 28.37 -13.67
C GLU A 282 -8.93 28.80 -14.78
N HIS A 283 -9.28 28.55 -16.03
CA HIS A 283 -8.63 29.21 -17.15
C HIS A 283 -8.92 30.71 -16.96
N ARG A 284 -7.96 31.49 -16.48
CA ARG A 284 -8.01 32.90 -16.62
C ARG A 284 -8.08 33.13 -18.14
N ALA A 285 -9.28 33.43 -18.62
CA ALA A 285 -9.45 33.99 -19.95
C ALA A 285 -8.49 35.18 -20.04
N ASN A 286 -7.56 35.13 -20.99
CA ASN A 286 -6.63 36.20 -21.28
C ASN A 286 -7.43 37.49 -21.49
N ASP A 287 -7.42 38.37 -20.51
CA ASP A 287 -7.80 39.77 -20.67
C ASP A 287 -6.71 40.45 -21.50
N ARG A 288 -6.66 40.09 -22.80
CA ARG A 288 -5.94 40.82 -23.82
C ARG A 288 -6.91 41.78 -24.53
N THR A 289 -7.38 42.78 -23.79
CA THR A 289 -7.98 43.97 -24.42
C THR A 289 -7.84 45.13 -23.46
N ARG A 290 -6.68 45.74 -23.46
CA ARG A 290 -6.51 47.18 -23.20
C ARG A 290 -5.20 47.62 -23.82
N THR A 291 -5.25 47.95 -25.10
CA THR A 291 -4.37 48.92 -25.70
C THR A 291 -5.26 49.88 -26.49
N VAL A 292 -5.47 51.04 -25.97
CA VAL A 292 -5.50 52.33 -26.69
C VAL A 292 -4.97 53.35 -25.75
#